data_7108dc28c7d88c4ba5b16ea3dbc1081f
#
_entry.id   7108dc28c7d88c4ba5b16ea3dbc1081f
#
_cell.length_a   1.000
_cell.length_b   1.000
_cell.length_c   1.000
_cell.angle_alpha   90.00
_cell.angle_beta   90.00
_cell.angle_gamma   90.00
#
_symmetry.space_group_name_H-M   'P 1'
#
loop_
_entity.id
_entity.type
_entity.pdbx_description
1 polymer ?
#
loop_
_entity_poly.entity_id
_entity_poly.type
_entity_poly.pdbx_seq_one_letter_code
_entity_poly.pdbx_strand_id
1 'polypeptide(L)'
;MNSWLTEGEGCAQFDPYTYNSGTFIQAAAYLYKVTGEQKYLDDAIRLCKGSAEYFFHYSEEGIPYTDNIPWFDVVLFRGYQAVWEITGDTTYADIFIKALDYAWDNARDANGLIGADWLGKEGKDKPKWLLDASCVAEFMVRVAIIRGELKN
;
A
#
# COMPACT_ATOMS: atom_id res chain seq x y z
N MET A 1 -9.51 -0.79 -10.13
CA MET A 1 -9.59 -1.00 -11.59
C MET A 1 -10.37 0.18 -12.16
N ASN A 2 -9.69 1.12 -12.80
CA ASN A 2 -10.34 2.21 -13.51
C ASN A 2 -10.67 1.70 -14.91
N SER A 3 -11.94 1.57 -15.22
CA SER A 3 -12.38 1.21 -16.58
C SER A 3 -12.99 2.42 -17.24
N TRP A 4 -12.42 2.86 -18.34
CA TRP A 4 -13.06 3.80 -19.27
C TRP A 4 -13.65 2.95 -20.38
N LEU A 5 -14.99 2.99 -20.49
CA LEU A 5 -15.67 2.45 -21.67
C LEU A 5 -15.60 3.53 -22.74
N THR A 6 -14.77 3.34 -23.76
CA THR A 6 -14.83 4.13 -24.98
C THR A 6 -15.92 3.57 -25.88
N GLU A 7 -16.89 4.41 -26.31
CA GLU A 7 -17.88 4.02 -27.28
C GLU A 7 -17.19 3.50 -28.54
N GLY A 8 -17.42 2.23 -28.86
CA GLY A 8 -17.08 1.62 -30.14
C GLY A 8 -16.00 0.53 -30.14
N GLU A 9 -15.22 0.33 -29.06
CA GLU A 9 -14.13 -0.66 -29.11
C GLU A 9 -14.31 -1.89 -28.18
N GLY A 10 -15.32 -1.91 -27.35
CA GLY A 10 -15.62 -3.10 -26.50
C GLY A 10 -14.53 -3.54 -25.54
N CYS A 11 -13.45 -2.77 -25.41
CA CYS A 11 -12.32 -3.04 -24.53
C CYS A 11 -12.29 -2.03 -23.40
N ALA A 12 -12.40 -2.51 -22.15
CA ALA A 12 -12.05 -1.72 -21.00
C ALA A 12 -10.53 -1.51 -20.99
N GLN A 13 -10.05 -0.26 -20.98
CA GLN A 13 -8.67 0.02 -20.61
C GLN A 13 -8.52 -0.18 -19.11
N PHE A 14 -7.63 -1.07 -18.74
CA PHE A 14 -7.33 -1.38 -17.34
C PHE A 14 -6.00 -0.73 -16.97
N ASP A 15 -6.05 0.42 -16.30
CA ASP A 15 -4.89 0.93 -15.58
C ASP A 15 -4.97 0.41 -14.14
N PRO A 16 -4.18 -0.60 -13.78
CA PRO A 16 -4.20 -1.16 -12.44
C PRO A 16 -3.47 -0.21 -11.48
N TYR A 17 -4.23 0.38 -10.56
CA TYR A 17 -3.68 1.19 -9.48
C TYR A 17 -3.82 0.47 -8.15
N THR A 18 -2.84 0.65 -7.27
CA THR A 18 -2.79 0.02 -5.94
C THR A 18 -4.03 0.32 -5.10
N TYR A 19 -4.58 1.55 -5.17
CA TYR A 19 -5.77 1.93 -4.40
C TYR A 19 -7.02 1.12 -4.77
N ASN A 20 -7.16 0.69 -6.02
CA ASN A 20 -8.29 -0.14 -6.43
C ASN A 20 -8.26 -1.50 -5.69
N SER A 21 -7.10 -2.18 -5.71
CA SER A 21 -6.93 -3.45 -4.99
C SER A 21 -7.09 -3.26 -3.48
N GLY A 22 -6.51 -2.22 -2.90
CA GLY A 22 -6.62 -1.92 -1.48
C GLY A 22 -8.05 -1.73 -1.03
N THR A 23 -8.87 -1.01 -1.80
CA THR A 23 -10.29 -0.81 -1.51
C THR A 23 -11.06 -2.14 -1.50
N PHE A 24 -10.83 -3.02 -2.48
CA PHE A 24 -11.50 -4.32 -2.52
C PHE A 24 -11.06 -5.25 -1.38
N ILE A 25 -9.76 -5.28 -1.05
CA ILE A 25 -9.23 -6.06 0.07
C ILE A 25 -9.90 -5.60 1.37
N GLN A 26 -9.92 -4.29 1.62
CA GLN A 26 -10.50 -3.72 2.82
C GLN A 26 -12.01 -4.00 2.91
N ALA A 27 -12.75 -3.87 1.81
CA ALA A 27 -14.17 -4.19 1.76
C ALA A 27 -14.44 -5.66 2.07
N ALA A 28 -13.66 -6.59 1.49
CA ALA A 28 -13.79 -8.01 1.76
C ALA A 28 -13.46 -8.34 3.23
N ALA A 29 -12.40 -7.76 3.80
CA ALA A 29 -12.05 -7.94 5.20
C ALA A 29 -13.18 -7.45 6.14
N TYR A 30 -13.79 -6.30 5.84
CA TYR A 30 -14.91 -5.77 6.63
C TYR A 30 -16.19 -6.59 6.47
N LEU A 31 -16.48 -7.11 5.28
CA LEU A 31 -17.59 -8.05 5.07
C LEU A 31 -17.41 -9.30 5.93
N TYR A 32 -16.20 -9.85 6.00
CA TYR A 32 -15.91 -10.96 6.91
C TYR A 32 -16.18 -10.58 8.37
N LYS A 33 -15.68 -9.42 8.83
CA LYS A 33 -15.89 -8.95 10.22
C LYS A 33 -17.39 -8.82 10.58
N VAL A 34 -18.24 -8.45 9.60
CA VAL A 34 -19.68 -8.23 9.82
C VAL A 34 -20.47 -9.52 9.69
N THR A 35 -20.16 -10.37 8.70
CA THR A 35 -20.98 -11.54 8.34
C THR A 35 -20.47 -12.85 8.94
N GLY A 36 -19.16 -12.95 9.23
CA GLY A 36 -18.48 -14.19 9.61
C GLY A 36 -18.33 -15.19 8.47
N GLU A 37 -18.70 -14.83 7.22
CA GLU A 37 -18.63 -15.74 6.10
C GLU A 37 -17.19 -15.86 5.56
N GLN A 38 -16.61 -17.07 5.68
CA GLN A 38 -15.20 -17.36 5.36
C GLN A 38 -14.80 -16.94 3.92
N LYS A 39 -15.71 -17.04 2.96
CA LYS A 39 -15.45 -16.66 1.56
C LYS A 39 -14.88 -15.24 1.40
N TYR A 40 -15.31 -14.29 2.26
CA TYR A 40 -14.83 -12.91 2.20
C TYR A 40 -13.39 -12.77 2.70
N LEU A 41 -13.02 -13.55 3.73
CA LEU A 41 -11.62 -13.57 4.18
C LEU A 41 -10.71 -14.25 3.15
N ASP A 42 -11.16 -15.35 2.56
CA ASP A 42 -10.44 -16.05 1.49
C ASP A 42 -10.22 -15.13 0.28
N ASP A 43 -11.24 -14.37 -0.11
CA ASP A 43 -11.11 -13.37 -1.17
C ASP A 43 -10.14 -12.23 -0.80
N ALA A 44 -10.19 -11.72 0.43
CA ALA A 44 -9.27 -10.69 0.89
C ALA A 44 -7.81 -11.18 0.83
N ILE A 45 -7.52 -12.39 1.32
CA ILE A 45 -6.18 -13.00 1.29
C ILE A 45 -5.72 -13.23 -0.15
N ARG A 46 -6.58 -13.76 -1.01
CA ARG A 46 -6.29 -13.97 -2.43
C ARG A 46 -5.94 -12.66 -3.13
N LEU A 47 -6.67 -11.58 -2.83
CA LEU A 47 -6.41 -10.26 -3.39
C LEU A 47 -5.10 -9.65 -2.83
N CYS A 48 -4.78 -9.87 -1.54
CA CYS A 48 -3.47 -9.47 -0.99
C CYS A 48 -2.33 -10.13 -1.76
N LYS A 49 -2.41 -11.45 -1.96
CA LYS A 49 -1.39 -12.20 -2.72
C LYS A 49 -1.25 -11.65 -4.14
N GLY A 50 -2.35 -11.56 -4.89
CA GLY A 50 -2.32 -11.10 -6.28
C GLY A 50 -1.82 -9.66 -6.42
N SER A 51 -2.19 -8.76 -5.51
CA SER A 51 -1.70 -7.38 -5.53
C SER A 51 -0.22 -7.27 -5.15
N ALA A 52 0.25 -8.08 -4.21
CA ALA A 52 1.67 -8.13 -3.86
C ALA A 52 2.54 -8.63 -5.02
N GLU A 53 2.10 -9.68 -5.71
CA GLU A 53 2.80 -10.23 -6.88
C GLU A 53 2.78 -9.27 -8.09
N TYR A 54 1.73 -8.47 -8.23
CA TYR A 54 1.53 -7.61 -9.40
C TYR A 54 2.20 -6.23 -9.27
N PHE A 55 2.10 -5.57 -8.10
CA PHE A 55 2.51 -4.18 -7.96
C PHE A 55 3.93 -3.98 -7.45
N PHE A 56 4.49 -4.98 -6.72
CA PHE A 56 5.81 -4.79 -6.12
C PHE A 56 6.93 -5.25 -7.03
N HIS A 57 7.89 -4.35 -7.19
CA HIS A 57 9.21 -4.60 -7.76
C HIS A 57 10.26 -4.54 -6.65
N TYR A 58 11.47 -4.98 -6.95
CA TYR A 58 12.56 -4.98 -5.99
C TYR A 58 13.80 -4.33 -6.58
N SER A 59 14.44 -3.44 -5.83
CA SER A 59 15.74 -2.87 -6.21
C SER A 59 16.84 -3.94 -6.20
N GLU A 60 18.05 -3.57 -6.65
CA GLU A 60 19.22 -4.46 -6.59
C GLU A 60 19.56 -4.88 -5.16
N GLU A 61 19.29 -4.02 -4.17
CA GLU A 61 19.43 -4.30 -2.74
C GLU A 61 18.25 -5.08 -2.15
N GLY A 62 17.28 -5.46 -2.98
CA GLY A 62 16.08 -6.19 -2.56
C GLY A 62 15.08 -5.34 -1.76
N ILE A 63 15.06 -4.01 -1.97
CA ILE A 63 14.07 -3.12 -1.36
C ILE A 63 12.81 -3.10 -2.22
N PRO A 64 11.63 -3.40 -1.64
CA PRO A 64 10.38 -3.37 -2.39
C PRO A 64 9.97 -1.92 -2.73
N TYR A 65 9.41 -1.74 -3.91
CA TYR A 65 8.80 -0.48 -4.35
C TYR A 65 7.67 -0.76 -5.34
N THR A 66 6.82 0.23 -5.57
CA THR A 66 5.77 0.21 -6.61
C THR A 66 6.02 1.33 -7.60
N ASP A 67 5.41 1.24 -8.79
CA ASP A 67 5.38 2.33 -9.77
C ASP A 67 4.26 3.35 -9.46
N ASN A 68 3.56 3.17 -8.35
CA ASN A 68 2.50 4.06 -7.90
C ASN A 68 3.05 5.11 -6.92
N ILE A 69 2.24 6.14 -6.68
CA ILE A 69 2.59 7.21 -5.75
C ILE A 69 2.05 6.90 -4.33
N PRO A 70 2.64 7.45 -3.26
CA PRO A 70 2.34 7.08 -1.88
C PRO A 70 0.85 7.16 -1.50
N TRP A 71 0.10 8.13 -2.04
CA TRP A 71 -1.31 8.23 -1.70
C TRP A 71 -2.20 7.15 -2.35
N PHE A 72 -1.73 6.49 -3.41
CA PHE A 72 -2.35 5.27 -3.94
C PHE A 72 -1.97 4.07 -3.09
N ASP A 73 -0.71 3.98 -2.73
CA ASP A 73 -0.14 2.86 -1.99
C ASP A 73 -0.67 2.77 -0.56
N VAL A 74 -0.94 3.91 0.10
CA VAL A 74 -1.51 3.89 1.45
C VAL A 74 -2.89 3.22 1.49
N VAL A 75 -3.66 3.30 0.41
CA VAL A 75 -4.95 2.59 0.31
C VAL A 75 -4.76 1.08 0.20
N LEU A 76 -3.73 0.62 -0.54
CA LEU A 76 -3.37 -0.80 -0.56
C LEU A 76 -2.92 -1.26 0.83
N PHE A 77 -2.10 -0.46 1.51
CA PHE A 77 -1.64 -0.77 2.86
C PHE A 77 -2.79 -0.87 3.87
N ARG A 78 -3.81 -0.01 3.77
CA ARG A 78 -5.04 -0.12 4.59
C ARG A 78 -5.72 -1.48 4.39
N GLY A 79 -5.75 -1.98 3.16
CA GLY A 79 -6.26 -3.32 2.84
C GLY A 79 -5.45 -4.41 3.54
N TYR A 80 -4.13 -4.36 3.45
CA TYR A 80 -3.23 -5.31 4.09
C TYR A 80 -3.34 -5.27 5.63
N GLN A 81 -3.43 -4.07 6.21
CA GLN A 81 -3.68 -3.91 7.64
C GLN A 81 -5.02 -4.53 8.07
N ALA A 82 -6.09 -4.34 7.29
CA ALA A 82 -7.40 -4.90 7.61
C ALA A 82 -7.39 -6.45 7.65
N VAL A 83 -6.59 -7.09 6.79
CA VAL A 83 -6.38 -8.54 6.81
C VAL A 83 -5.51 -8.94 8.01
N TRP A 84 -4.43 -8.22 8.29
CA TRP A 84 -3.61 -8.45 9.47
C TRP A 84 -4.42 -8.37 10.78
N GLU A 85 -5.31 -7.39 10.93
CA GLU A 85 -6.18 -7.25 12.11
C GLU A 85 -7.08 -8.47 12.37
N ILE A 86 -7.37 -9.25 11.34
CA ILE A 86 -8.18 -10.47 11.43
C ILE A 86 -7.31 -11.70 11.68
N THR A 87 -6.19 -11.80 10.96
CA THR A 87 -5.39 -13.02 10.89
C THR A 87 -4.17 -13.02 11.81
N GLY A 88 -3.69 -11.83 12.18
CA GLY A 88 -2.38 -11.65 12.84
C GLY A 88 -1.18 -11.82 11.89
N ASP A 89 -1.40 -12.13 10.61
CA ASP A 89 -0.34 -12.34 9.62
C ASP A 89 0.13 -11.01 9.02
N THR A 90 1.41 -10.67 9.21
CA THR A 90 2.04 -9.43 8.73
C THR A 90 2.62 -9.54 7.32
N THR A 91 2.61 -10.72 6.70
CA THR A 91 3.33 -11.03 5.45
C THR A 91 3.20 -9.92 4.39
N TYR A 92 2.00 -9.42 4.15
CA TYR A 92 1.78 -8.38 3.13
C TYR A 92 2.11 -6.97 3.66
N ALA A 93 1.84 -6.71 4.93
CA ALA A 93 2.20 -5.43 5.56
C ALA A 93 3.72 -5.24 5.62
N ASP A 94 4.48 -6.30 5.87
CA ASP A 94 5.94 -6.29 5.98
C ASP A 94 6.63 -5.81 4.68
N ILE A 95 5.98 -5.97 3.52
CA ILE A 95 6.51 -5.46 2.25
C ILE A 95 6.61 -3.92 2.31
N PHE A 96 5.53 -3.24 2.69
CA PHE A 96 5.54 -1.79 2.85
C PHE A 96 6.38 -1.33 4.04
N ILE A 97 6.37 -2.07 5.15
CA ILE A 97 7.18 -1.77 6.34
C ILE A 97 8.66 -1.73 5.95
N LYS A 98 9.15 -2.71 5.21
CA LYS A 98 10.53 -2.75 4.72
C LYS A 98 10.86 -1.56 3.81
N ALA A 99 9.94 -1.20 2.90
CA ALA A 99 10.11 -0.05 2.03
C ALA A 99 10.17 1.27 2.81
N LEU A 100 9.28 1.43 3.81
CA LEU A 100 9.22 2.63 4.64
C LEU A 100 10.45 2.79 5.53
N ASP A 101 10.92 1.70 6.16
CA ASP A 101 12.14 1.72 6.98
C ASP A 101 13.35 2.15 6.14
N TYR A 102 13.48 1.61 4.93
CA TYR A 102 14.53 2.03 4.01
C TYR A 102 14.39 3.51 3.62
N ALA A 103 13.18 3.96 3.30
CA ALA A 103 12.91 5.35 2.93
C ALA A 103 13.21 6.33 4.08
N TRP A 104 12.95 5.92 5.31
CA TRP A 104 13.26 6.71 6.51
C TRP A 104 14.76 7.04 6.60
N ASP A 105 15.61 6.08 6.31
CA ASP A 105 17.06 6.24 6.38
C ASP A 105 17.65 6.88 5.11
N ASN A 106 17.07 6.62 3.94
CA ASN A 106 17.67 6.92 2.66
C ASN A 106 16.98 8.04 1.86
N ALA A 107 15.68 8.29 2.03
CA ALA A 107 14.90 9.23 1.23
C ALA A 107 14.41 10.48 1.99
N ARG A 108 14.59 10.51 3.31
CA ARG A 108 14.17 11.63 4.16
C ARG A 108 15.06 12.86 3.94
N ASP A 109 14.44 14.03 3.79
CA ASP A 109 15.14 15.30 3.69
C ASP A 109 15.58 15.85 5.07
N ALA A 110 16.25 17.01 5.07
CA ALA A 110 16.72 17.66 6.30
C ALA A 110 15.59 18.10 7.26
N ASN A 111 14.36 18.27 6.75
CA ASN A 111 13.18 18.60 7.54
C ASN A 111 12.43 17.36 8.04
N GLY A 112 12.91 16.17 7.73
CA GLY A 112 12.28 14.90 8.10
C GLY A 112 11.17 14.43 7.16
N LEU A 113 11.01 15.06 5.99
CA LEU A 113 9.95 14.71 5.04
C LEU A 113 10.42 13.67 4.03
N ILE A 114 9.53 12.73 3.69
CA ILE A 114 9.69 11.75 2.62
C ILE A 114 8.62 12.06 1.56
N GLY A 115 9.02 12.08 0.29
CA GLY A 115 8.13 12.29 -0.85
C GLY A 115 7.76 10.99 -1.55
N ALA A 116 7.56 11.05 -2.88
CA ALA A 116 7.20 9.90 -3.70
C ALA A 116 8.33 8.89 -3.92
N ASP A 117 9.57 9.37 -4.00
CA ASP A 117 10.74 8.50 -4.23
C ASP A 117 11.25 7.90 -2.91
N TRP A 118 10.77 6.71 -2.58
CA TRP A 118 11.19 6.00 -1.37
C TRP A 118 12.57 5.33 -1.50
N LEU A 119 13.07 5.18 -2.73
CA LEU A 119 14.43 4.67 -2.96
C LEU A 119 15.51 5.76 -2.84
N GLY A 120 15.10 7.03 -2.76
CA GLY A 120 16.03 8.17 -2.61
C GLY A 120 16.90 8.48 -3.83
N LYS A 121 16.51 7.98 -5.01
CA LYS A 121 17.27 8.11 -6.26
C LYS A 121 17.19 9.50 -6.88
N GLU A 122 16.08 10.21 -6.64
CA GLU A 122 15.82 11.52 -7.27
C GLU A 122 16.43 12.72 -6.51
N GLY A 123 17.00 12.50 -5.35
CA GLY A 123 17.57 13.55 -4.49
C GLY A 123 16.61 14.05 -3.41
N LYS A 124 17.15 14.16 -2.19
CA LYS A 124 16.39 14.45 -0.97
C LYS A 124 15.83 15.89 -0.91
N ASP A 125 16.45 16.83 -1.61
CA ASP A 125 16.16 18.26 -1.51
C ASP A 125 15.06 18.74 -2.48
N LYS A 126 14.49 17.84 -3.29
CA LYS A 126 13.35 18.19 -4.14
C LYS A 126 12.14 18.57 -3.33
N PRO A 127 11.32 19.54 -3.79
CA PRO A 127 10.05 19.85 -3.16
C PRO A 127 9.17 18.62 -3.00
N LYS A 128 8.61 18.44 -1.81
CA LYS A 128 7.70 17.32 -1.52
C LYS A 128 6.27 17.77 -1.74
N TRP A 129 5.49 16.97 -2.44
CA TRP A 129 4.05 17.20 -2.52
C TRP A 129 3.41 16.88 -1.16
N LEU A 130 2.61 17.80 -0.65
CA LEU A 130 1.98 17.64 0.67
C LEU A 130 1.16 16.35 0.77
N LEU A 131 0.49 15.96 -0.31
CA LEU A 131 -0.31 14.75 -0.31
C LEU A 131 0.56 13.49 -0.11
N ASP A 132 1.71 13.39 -0.77
CA ASP A 132 2.63 12.25 -0.59
C ASP A 132 3.22 12.25 0.82
N ALA A 133 3.68 13.40 1.32
CA ALA A 133 4.25 13.50 2.65
C ALA A 133 3.23 13.17 3.75
N SER A 134 1.95 13.57 3.59
CA SER A 134 0.89 13.24 4.55
C SER A 134 0.55 11.75 4.53
N CYS A 135 0.58 11.10 3.36
CA CYS A 135 0.38 9.66 3.26
C CYS A 135 1.52 8.88 3.91
N VAL A 136 2.77 9.34 3.79
CA VAL A 136 3.90 8.75 4.52
C VAL A 136 3.69 8.83 6.03
N ALA A 137 3.20 9.96 6.56
CA ALA A 137 2.85 10.07 7.97
C ALA A 137 1.76 9.08 8.39
N GLU A 138 0.74 8.85 7.54
CA GLU A 138 -0.26 7.81 7.78
C GLU A 138 0.36 6.41 7.79
N PHE A 139 1.25 6.09 6.85
CA PHE A 139 1.99 4.83 6.86
C PHE A 139 2.73 4.61 8.19
N MET A 140 3.45 5.64 8.67
CA MET A 140 4.20 5.54 9.94
C MET A 140 3.30 5.23 11.12
N VAL A 141 2.14 5.90 11.23
CA VAL A 141 1.17 5.64 12.30
C VAL A 141 0.65 4.21 12.21
N ARG A 142 0.30 3.72 11.03
CA ARG A 142 -0.20 2.36 10.83
C ARG A 142 0.86 1.30 11.10
N VAL A 143 2.11 1.55 10.72
CA VAL A 143 3.23 0.67 11.04
C VAL A 143 3.47 0.61 12.54
N ALA A 144 3.40 1.75 13.26
CA ALA A 144 3.52 1.78 14.70
C ALA A 144 2.39 0.98 15.41
N ILE A 145 1.17 0.98 14.85
CA ILE A 145 0.07 0.13 15.33
C ILE A 145 0.40 -1.36 15.13
N ILE A 146 0.85 -1.75 13.93
CA ILE A 146 1.21 -3.14 13.62
C ILE A 146 2.35 -3.64 14.52
N ARG A 147 3.31 -2.77 14.83
CA ARG A 147 4.44 -3.07 15.75
C ARG A 147 4.04 -3.05 17.23
N GLY A 148 2.81 -2.67 17.57
CA GLY A 148 2.35 -2.55 18.95
C GLY A 148 2.92 -1.35 19.73
N GLU A 149 3.49 -0.38 19.02
CA GLU A 149 4.03 0.87 19.59
C GLU A 149 2.92 1.89 19.89
N LEU A 150 1.80 1.79 19.18
CA LEU A 150 0.58 2.56 19.40
C LEU A 150 -0.61 1.61 19.60
N LYS A 151 -1.57 2.05 20.45
CA LYS A 151 -2.85 1.33 20.59
C LYS A 151 -3.85 1.85 19.56
N ASN A 152 -4.59 0.94 18.96
CA ASN A 152 -5.76 1.25 18.13
C ASN A 152 -6.85 1.94 18.96
#